data_34560f1114440cdd61b0d37cc056e10d
#
_entry.id   34560f1114440cdd61b0d37cc056e10d
#
_cell.length_a   1.000
_cell.length_b   1.000
_cell.length_c   1.000
_cell.angle_alpha   90.00
_cell.angle_beta   90.00
_cell.angle_gamma   90.00
#
_symmetry.space_group_name_H-M   'P 1'
#
loop_
_entity.id
_entity.type
_entity.pdbx_description
1 polymer ?
#
loop_
_entity_poly.entity_id
_entity_poly.type
_entity_poly.pdbx_seq_one_letter_code
_entity_poly.pdbx_strand_id
1 'polypeptide(L)'
;MIFEQLAGNLIQGLVLGAIYGMATMGLSLIFGVLKVVNVGHGAFIMVGAFVTLWMFNALGIIPIFAIPAALIIGLALGFISYYTVMRRIIKAPELASLLATFALGVLLEEIIKLIFGSEFRGYNWAVGKINLGITVLPWTKLYACLGSIAIAVLLYLWFNKTRAGTAMRSVVEDSEGARVCGVNVDGVYALSVALGLGLTVASGVLLTMFIPVGINPYMGGPYTLKAFVIAVLGGLASPYGAFFGGLVFGLIENGSYTLFALLPNVEPFALTRFLSFVMLLLILLLRPTGLLRTK
;
A
#
# COMPACT_ATOMS: atom_id res chain seq x y z
N MET A 1 18.68 16.06 -22.85
CA MET A 1 17.54 15.15 -23.15
C MET A 1 17.53 13.91 -22.25
N ILE A 2 18.49 12.95 -22.30
CA ILE A 2 18.43 11.73 -21.45
C ILE A 2 18.48 12.07 -19.95
N PHE A 3 19.37 12.97 -19.54
CA PHE A 3 19.51 13.38 -18.14
C PHE A 3 18.22 14.07 -17.62
N GLU A 4 17.59 14.90 -18.41
CA GLU A 4 16.34 15.56 -18.07
C GLU A 4 15.18 14.56 -17.93
N GLN A 5 15.11 13.59 -18.85
CA GLN A 5 14.13 12.50 -18.78
C GLN A 5 14.34 11.63 -17.52
N LEU A 6 15.59 11.28 -17.22
CA LEU A 6 15.92 10.52 -16.02
C LEU A 6 15.53 11.29 -14.75
N ALA A 7 15.93 12.57 -14.65
CA ALA A 7 15.58 13.41 -13.51
C ALA A 7 14.05 13.59 -13.37
N GLY A 8 13.33 13.79 -14.47
CA GLY A 8 11.87 13.87 -14.47
C GLY A 8 11.20 12.58 -14.00
N ASN A 9 11.69 11.42 -14.46
CA ASN A 9 11.16 10.13 -14.05
C ASN A 9 11.51 9.78 -12.60
N LEU A 10 12.66 10.20 -12.10
CA LEU A 10 13.01 10.06 -10.68
C LEU A 10 12.08 10.88 -9.78
N ILE A 11 11.70 12.10 -10.18
CA ILE A 11 10.69 12.90 -9.47
C ILE A 11 9.34 12.16 -9.45
N GLN A 12 8.89 11.64 -10.60
CA GLN A 12 7.67 10.84 -10.66
C GLN A 12 7.78 9.56 -9.83
N GLY A 13 8.97 8.96 -9.77
CA GLY A 13 9.29 7.81 -8.93
C GLY A 13 9.14 8.10 -7.44
N LEU A 14 9.61 9.25 -6.96
CA LEU A 14 9.42 9.68 -5.58
C LEU A 14 7.94 9.87 -5.24
N VAL A 15 7.18 10.52 -6.14
CA VAL A 15 5.76 10.74 -5.97
C VAL A 15 5.00 9.41 -5.87
N LEU A 16 5.26 8.49 -6.79
CA LEU A 16 4.65 7.15 -6.79
C LEU A 16 5.13 6.31 -5.60
N GLY A 17 6.39 6.43 -5.25
CA GLY A 17 7.00 5.78 -4.10
C GLY A 17 6.37 6.15 -2.77
N ALA A 18 5.94 7.41 -2.60
CA ALA A 18 5.20 7.84 -1.41
C ALA A 18 3.83 7.12 -1.29
N ILE A 19 3.14 6.93 -2.42
CA ILE A 19 1.86 6.20 -2.46
C ILE A 19 2.08 4.72 -2.14
N TYR A 20 3.06 4.10 -2.76
CA TYR A 20 3.43 2.71 -2.47
C TYR A 20 3.87 2.52 -1.02
N GLY A 21 4.67 3.44 -0.51
CA GLY A 21 5.11 3.42 0.89
C GLY A 21 3.92 3.46 1.86
N MET A 22 2.97 4.36 1.62
CA MET A 22 1.75 4.45 2.43
C MET A 22 0.91 3.15 2.36
N ALA A 23 0.72 2.59 1.17
CA ALA A 23 0.04 1.31 1.02
C ALA A 23 0.72 0.22 1.85
N THR A 24 2.04 0.14 1.76
CA THR A 24 2.85 -0.88 2.44
C THR A 24 2.92 -0.66 3.95
N MET A 25 2.77 0.59 4.45
CA MET A 25 2.65 0.85 5.90
C MET A 25 1.50 0.04 6.51
N GLY A 26 0.35 -0.08 5.79
CA GLY A 26 -0.78 -0.89 6.22
C GLY A 26 -0.42 -2.37 6.36
N LEU A 27 0.31 -2.93 5.39
CA LEU A 27 0.80 -4.32 5.43
C LEU A 27 1.76 -4.53 6.59
N SER A 28 2.74 -3.64 6.75
CA SER A 28 3.75 -3.73 7.80
C SER A 28 3.16 -3.55 9.21
N LEU A 29 2.11 -2.73 9.36
CA LEU A 29 1.40 -2.58 10.62
C LEU A 29 0.71 -3.89 11.04
N ILE A 30 0.00 -4.53 10.11
CA ILE A 30 -0.67 -5.81 10.36
C ILE A 30 0.37 -6.88 10.72
N PHE A 31 1.41 -7.03 9.89
CA PHE A 31 2.45 -8.03 10.11
C PHE A 31 3.23 -7.76 11.41
N GLY A 32 3.55 -6.51 11.71
CA GLY A 32 4.29 -6.15 12.92
C GLY A 32 3.57 -6.57 14.20
N VAL A 33 2.24 -6.41 14.25
CA VAL A 33 1.43 -6.68 15.44
C VAL A 33 0.97 -8.14 15.50
N LEU A 34 0.46 -8.70 14.40
CA LEU A 34 -0.17 -10.02 14.37
C LEU A 34 0.77 -11.15 13.92
N LYS A 35 1.89 -10.81 13.26
CA LYS A 35 2.80 -11.76 12.57
C LYS A 35 2.09 -12.57 11.47
N VAL A 36 0.99 -12.06 10.93
CA VAL A 36 0.22 -12.65 9.84
C VAL A 36 0.51 -11.92 8.55
N VAL A 37 0.88 -12.66 7.51
CA VAL A 37 1.10 -12.14 6.16
C VAL A 37 -0.23 -12.05 5.44
N ASN A 38 -0.60 -10.84 5.00
CA ASN A 38 -1.84 -10.62 4.25
C ASN A 38 -1.58 -10.67 2.73
N VAL A 39 -1.79 -11.83 2.11
CA VAL A 39 -1.64 -12.01 0.66
C VAL A 39 -2.74 -11.31 -0.15
N GLY A 40 -3.90 -11.07 0.45
CA GLY A 40 -4.99 -10.30 -0.15
C GLY A 40 -4.81 -8.77 -0.12
N HIS A 41 -3.64 -8.27 0.30
CA HIS A 41 -3.38 -6.84 0.53
C HIS A 41 -3.75 -5.95 -0.66
N GLY A 42 -3.36 -6.30 -1.87
CA GLY A 42 -3.65 -5.52 -3.07
C GLY A 42 -5.12 -5.49 -3.45
N ALA A 43 -5.92 -6.49 -3.05
CA ALA A 43 -7.36 -6.45 -3.27
C ALA A 43 -8.01 -5.30 -2.48
N PHE A 44 -7.47 -4.93 -1.31
CA PHE A 44 -7.93 -3.75 -0.57
C PHE A 44 -7.50 -2.44 -1.25
N ILE A 45 -6.34 -2.38 -1.91
CA ILE A 45 -5.96 -1.25 -2.78
C ILE A 45 -6.97 -1.11 -3.92
N MET A 46 -7.32 -2.21 -4.58
CA MET A 46 -8.35 -2.26 -5.62
C MET A 46 -9.69 -1.72 -5.12
N VAL A 47 -10.15 -2.13 -3.92
CA VAL A 47 -11.39 -1.60 -3.33
C VAL A 47 -11.34 -0.07 -3.25
N GLY A 48 -10.23 0.52 -2.80
CA GLY A 48 -10.04 1.98 -2.74
C GLY A 48 -10.13 2.64 -4.12
N ALA A 49 -9.55 2.00 -5.14
CA ALA A 49 -9.63 2.46 -6.52
C ALA A 49 -11.08 2.48 -7.02
N PHE A 50 -11.87 1.43 -6.74
CA PHE A 50 -13.29 1.36 -7.13
C PHE A 50 -14.19 2.29 -6.31
N VAL A 51 -13.89 2.53 -5.04
CA VAL A 51 -14.57 3.57 -4.24
C VAL A 51 -14.40 4.94 -4.90
N THR A 52 -13.17 5.27 -5.32
CA THR A 52 -12.90 6.53 -6.02
C THR A 52 -13.67 6.63 -7.33
N LEU A 53 -13.60 5.57 -8.14
CA LEU A 53 -14.30 5.48 -9.43
C LEU A 53 -15.81 5.71 -9.27
N TRP A 54 -16.41 5.04 -8.27
CA TRP A 54 -17.83 5.15 -8.00
C TRP A 54 -18.20 6.55 -7.50
N MET A 55 -17.47 7.10 -6.54
CA MET A 55 -17.74 8.44 -6.01
C MET A 55 -17.59 9.52 -7.09
N PHE A 56 -16.60 9.40 -7.97
CA PHE A 56 -16.41 10.36 -9.05
C PHE A 56 -17.50 10.26 -10.12
N ASN A 57 -17.80 9.04 -10.61
CA ASN A 57 -18.73 8.87 -11.73
C ASN A 57 -20.22 8.95 -11.32
N ALA A 58 -20.58 8.47 -10.12
CA ALA A 58 -21.97 8.44 -9.67
C ALA A 58 -22.39 9.69 -8.87
N LEU A 59 -21.45 10.25 -8.07
CA LEU A 59 -21.74 11.38 -7.17
C LEU A 59 -21.09 12.69 -7.59
N GLY A 60 -20.21 12.68 -8.62
CA GLY A 60 -19.47 13.87 -9.05
C GLY A 60 -18.43 14.36 -8.01
N ILE A 61 -18.10 13.52 -7.02
CA ILE A 61 -17.20 13.90 -5.94
C ILE A 61 -15.75 13.74 -6.40
N ILE A 62 -14.95 14.81 -6.28
CA ILE A 62 -13.55 14.78 -6.68
C ILE A 62 -12.73 13.79 -5.81
N PRO A 63 -11.70 13.12 -6.37
CA PRO A 63 -10.99 12.01 -5.71
C PRO A 63 -10.41 12.31 -4.34
N ILE A 64 -10.00 13.55 -4.06
CA ILE A 64 -9.49 13.93 -2.72
C ILE A 64 -10.51 13.65 -1.61
N PHE A 65 -11.79 13.93 -1.86
CA PHE A 65 -12.85 13.69 -0.86
C PHE A 65 -13.26 12.21 -0.78
N ALA A 66 -12.80 11.36 -1.68
CA ALA A 66 -12.93 9.91 -1.55
C ALA A 66 -11.97 9.32 -0.49
N ILE A 67 -10.90 10.02 -0.09
CA ILE A 67 -9.93 9.53 0.91
C ILE A 67 -10.60 9.22 2.26
N PRO A 68 -11.36 10.13 2.89
CA PRO A 68 -12.06 9.83 4.15
C PRO A 68 -13.05 8.66 4.02
N ALA A 69 -13.81 8.61 2.93
CA ALA A 69 -14.74 7.51 2.69
C ALA A 69 -14.02 6.17 2.54
N ALA A 70 -12.96 6.13 1.77
CA ALA A 70 -12.11 4.95 1.59
C ALA A 70 -11.48 4.49 2.91
N LEU A 71 -11.03 5.44 3.74
CA LEU A 71 -10.49 5.13 5.07
C LEU A 71 -11.56 4.48 5.95
N ILE A 72 -12.77 5.03 6.00
CA ILE A 72 -13.90 4.48 6.79
C ILE A 72 -14.27 3.09 6.27
N ILE A 73 -14.40 2.91 4.96
CA ILE A 73 -14.69 1.61 4.35
C ILE A 73 -13.57 0.61 4.67
N GLY A 74 -12.31 1.03 4.55
CA GLY A 74 -11.16 0.19 4.88
C GLY A 74 -11.08 -0.19 6.35
N LEU A 75 -11.41 0.73 7.28
CA LEU A 75 -11.54 0.43 8.72
C LEU A 75 -12.64 -0.60 8.97
N ALA A 76 -13.82 -0.43 8.37
CA ALA A 76 -14.94 -1.37 8.49
C ALA A 76 -14.57 -2.74 7.95
N LEU A 77 -14.02 -2.82 6.74
CA LEU A 77 -13.53 -4.06 6.15
C LEU A 77 -12.44 -4.70 7.01
N GLY A 78 -11.60 -3.90 7.65
CA GLY A 78 -10.56 -4.37 8.55
C GLY A 78 -11.13 -5.04 9.79
N PHE A 79 -12.10 -4.43 10.45
CA PHE A 79 -12.80 -5.05 11.58
C PHE A 79 -13.53 -6.32 11.16
N ILE A 80 -14.27 -6.29 10.03
CA ILE A 80 -14.93 -7.47 9.49
C ILE A 80 -13.93 -8.59 9.23
N SER A 81 -12.84 -8.30 8.50
CA SER A 81 -11.80 -9.27 8.18
C SER A 81 -11.14 -9.84 9.43
N TYR A 82 -10.93 -9.01 10.47
CA TYR A 82 -10.37 -9.48 11.73
C TYR A 82 -11.29 -10.50 12.40
N TYR A 83 -12.54 -10.14 12.66
CA TYR A 83 -13.47 -11.01 13.41
C TYR A 83 -13.90 -12.26 12.64
N THR A 84 -13.99 -12.19 11.32
CA THR A 84 -14.41 -13.33 10.48
C THR A 84 -13.29 -14.29 10.16
N VAL A 85 -12.09 -13.78 9.84
CA VAL A 85 -10.97 -14.55 9.29
C VAL A 85 -9.75 -14.49 10.20
N MET A 86 -9.16 -13.31 10.42
CA MET A 86 -7.80 -13.22 10.98
C MET A 86 -7.71 -13.69 12.41
N ARG A 87 -8.72 -13.43 13.24
CA ARG A 87 -8.79 -13.90 14.63
C ARG A 87 -8.67 -15.43 14.76
N ARG A 88 -9.16 -16.16 13.76
CA ARG A 88 -9.11 -17.63 13.73
C ARG A 88 -7.76 -18.16 13.27
N ILE A 89 -7.06 -17.42 12.42
CA ILE A 89 -5.82 -17.86 11.80
C ILE A 89 -4.54 -17.40 12.53
N ILE A 90 -4.62 -16.48 13.49
CA ILE A 90 -3.45 -16.03 14.27
C ILE A 90 -2.69 -17.18 14.93
N LYS A 91 -3.42 -18.24 15.34
CA LYS A 91 -2.85 -19.44 15.97
C LYS A 91 -2.71 -20.63 15.00
N ALA A 92 -3.10 -20.46 13.75
CA ALA A 92 -3.02 -21.49 12.73
C ALA A 92 -1.60 -21.58 12.13
N PRO A 93 -1.25 -22.71 11.49
CA PRO A 93 -0.01 -22.80 10.72
C PRO A 93 0.10 -21.67 9.68
N GLU A 94 1.32 -21.23 9.39
CA GLU A 94 1.58 -20.11 8.46
C GLU A 94 0.91 -20.31 7.09
N LEU A 95 0.93 -21.54 6.56
CA LEU A 95 0.29 -21.86 5.28
C LEU A 95 -1.22 -21.62 5.30
N ALA A 96 -1.91 -21.97 6.40
CA ALA A 96 -3.34 -21.72 6.55
C ALA A 96 -3.64 -20.21 6.58
N SER A 97 -2.77 -19.41 7.21
CA SER A 97 -2.89 -17.96 7.24
C SER A 97 -2.72 -17.34 5.85
N LEU A 98 -1.75 -17.82 5.07
CA LEU A 98 -1.53 -17.38 3.68
C LEU A 98 -2.74 -17.69 2.81
N LEU A 99 -3.26 -18.93 2.86
CA LEU A 99 -4.41 -19.37 2.08
C LEU A 99 -5.69 -18.60 2.45
N ALA A 100 -5.93 -18.36 3.74
CA ALA A 100 -7.12 -17.64 4.19
C ALA A 100 -7.11 -16.18 3.76
N THR A 101 -5.96 -15.49 3.84
CA THR A 101 -5.82 -14.10 3.38
C THR A 101 -5.86 -13.99 1.86
N PHE A 102 -5.33 -14.98 1.14
CA PHE A 102 -5.46 -15.08 -0.32
C PHE A 102 -6.94 -15.25 -0.72
N ALA A 103 -7.66 -16.19 -0.08
CA ALA A 103 -9.09 -16.41 -0.35
C ALA A 103 -9.92 -15.15 -0.06
N LEU A 104 -9.59 -14.39 0.99
CA LEU A 104 -10.21 -13.10 1.27
C LEU A 104 -9.98 -12.09 0.14
N GLY A 105 -8.77 -12.05 -0.43
CA GLY A 105 -8.45 -11.22 -1.57
C GLY A 105 -9.26 -11.58 -2.81
N VAL A 106 -9.34 -12.89 -3.14
CA VAL A 106 -10.15 -13.41 -4.25
C VAL A 106 -11.65 -13.11 -4.05
N LEU A 107 -12.15 -13.27 -2.82
CA LEU A 107 -13.54 -12.92 -2.50
C LEU A 107 -13.84 -11.45 -2.81
N LEU A 108 -12.98 -10.52 -2.40
CA LEU A 108 -13.14 -9.10 -2.70
C LEU A 108 -13.07 -8.82 -4.21
N GLU A 109 -12.18 -9.49 -4.92
CA GLU A 109 -12.07 -9.39 -6.38
C GLU A 109 -13.36 -9.82 -7.07
N GLU A 110 -13.93 -10.96 -6.68
CA GLU A 110 -15.19 -11.45 -7.24
C GLU A 110 -16.39 -10.54 -6.89
N ILE A 111 -16.44 -10.01 -5.66
CA ILE A 111 -17.47 -9.02 -5.27
C ILE A 111 -17.39 -7.78 -6.16
N ILE A 112 -16.19 -7.25 -6.40
CA ILE A 112 -16.01 -6.07 -7.26
C ILE A 112 -16.40 -6.39 -8.71
N LYS A 113 -16.07 -7.58 -9.23
CA LYS A 113 -16.51 -8.02 -10.57
C LYS A 113 -18.04 -8.10 -10.67
N LEU A 114 -18.71 -8.63 -9.65
CA LEU A 114 -20.17 -8.70 -9.63
C LEU A 114 -20.82 -7.32 -9.67
N ILE A 115 -20.25 -6.32 -9.00
CA ILE A 115 -20.82 -4.97 -8.90
C ILE A 115 -20.45 -4.11 -10.12
N PHE A 116 -19.20 -4.18 -10.56
CA PHE A 116 -18.64 -3.24 -11.55
C PHE A 116 -18.29 -3.91 -12.91
N GLY A 117 -18.31 -5.23 -12.99
CA GLY A 117 -17.84 -5.96 -14.18
C GLY A 117 -16.31 -6.10 -14.21
N SER A 118 -15.79 -6.76 -15.24
CA SER A 118 -14.37 -7.10 -15.39
C SER A 118 -13.59 -6.14 -16.31
N GLU A 119 -14.25 -5.12 -16.85
CA GLU A 119 -13.66 -4.20 -17.82
C GLU A 119 -12.68 -3.20 -17.17
N PHE A 120 -11.75 -2.72 -18.00
CA PHE A 120 -10.88 -1.60 -17.62
C PHE A 120 -11.69 -0.31 -17.59
N ARG A 121 -11.60 0.39 -16.49
CA ARG A 121 -12.31 1.64 -16.24
C ARG A 121 -11.34 2.76 -15.91
N GLY A 122 -11.84 3.98 -15.91
CA GLY A 122 -11.09 5.16 -15.53
C GLY A 122 -12.01 6.36 -15.38
N TYR A 123 -11.42 7.44 -14.94
CA TYR A 123 -12.10 8.72 -14.84
C TYR A 123 -11.15 9.84 -15.31
N ASN A 124 -11.71 10.97 -15.72
CA ASN A 124 -10.93 12.10 -16.16
C ASN A 124 -11.06 13.25 -15.15
N TRP A 125 -10.07 13.35 -14.26
CA TRP A 125 -9.95 14.45 -13.33
C TRP A 125 -8.65 15.23 -13.61
N ALA A 126 -8.77 16.34 -14.32
CA ALA A 126 -7.66 17.19 -14.70
C ALA A 126 -7.77 18.55 -13.97
N VAL A 127 -6.77 18.88 -13.15
CA VAL A 127 -6.70 20.13 -12.36
C VAL A 127 -5.61 21.06 -12.89
N GLY A 128 -4.98 20.69 -14.02
CA GLY A 128 -3.83 21.39 -14.57
C GLY A 128 -2.50 20.72 -14.24
N LYS A 129 -1.40 21.41 -14.58
CA LYS A 129 -0.05 20.88 -14.48
C LYS A 129 0.95 21.96 -14.06
N ILE A 130 2.01 21.56 -13.35
CA ILE A 130 3.15 22.39 -13.03
C ILE A 130 4.27 22.03 -14.00
N ASN A 131 4.88 23.05 -14.59
CA ASN A 131 6.10 22.88 -15.39
C ASN A 131 7.30 23.17 -14.49
N LEU A 132 8.09 22.12 -14.20
CA LEU A 132 9.31 22.23 -13.40
C LEU A 132 10.56 22.47 -14.27
N GLY A 133 10.39 22.78 -15.56
CA GLY A 133 11.49 22.89 -16.52
C GLY A 133 12.03 21.53 -16.98
N ILE A 134 12.30 20.62 -16.07
CA ILE A 134 12.82 19.27 -16.33
C ILE A 134 11.68 18.29 -16.65
N THR A 135 10.53 18.44 -15.99
CA THR A 135 9.35 17.58 -16.18
C THR A 135 8.07 18.35 -15.95
N VAL A 136 6.99 17.83 -16.53
CA VAL A 136 5.64 18.35 -16.31
C VAL A 136 4.92 17.45 -15.34
N LEU A 137 4.55 17.96 -14.17
CA LEU A 137 3.87 17.20 -13.13
C LEU A 137 2.40 17.65 -13.02
N PRO A 138 1.41 16.77 -13.27
CA PRO A 138 0.01 17.07 -13.01
C PRO A 138 -0.23 17.34 -11.51
N TRP A 139 -1.08 18.33 -11.20
CA TRP A 139 -1.46 18.64 -9.82
C TRP A 139 -2.07 17.42 -9.10
N THR A 140 -2.78 16.55 -9.83
CA THR A 140 -3.37 15.32 -9.27
C THR A 140 -2.32 14.41 -8.64
N LYS A 141 -1.16 14.25 -9.29
CA LYS A 141 -0.04 13.45 -8.77
C LYS A 141 0.58 14.08 -7.53
N LEU A 142 0.70 15.41 -7.52
CA LEU A 142 1.22 16.13 -6.36
C LEU A 142 0.28 16.03 -5.15
N TYR A 143 -1.03 16.15 -5.37
CA TYR A 143 -2.02 15.95 -4.30
C TYR A 143 -1.98 14.51 -3.76
N ALA A 144 -1.80 13.50 -4.61
CA ALA A 144 -1.64 12.13 -4.19
C ALA A 144 -0.39 11.95 -3.30
N CYS A 145 0.74 12.55 -3.69
CA CYS A 145 1.97 12.53 -2.91
C CYS A 145 1.81 13.21 -1.54
N LEU A 146 1.28 14.44 -1.54
CA LEU A 146 1.06 15.20 -0.31
C LEU A 146 0.06 14.48 0.62
N GLY A 147 -1.00 13.90 0.06
CA GLY A 147 -1.95 13.07 0.79
C GLY A 147 -1.30 11.85 1.43
N SER A 148 -0.43 11.15 0.69
CA SER A 148 0.34 10.01 1.21
C SER A 148 1.24 10.39 2.38
N ILE A 149 1.98 11.50 2.23
CA ILE A 149 2.87 12.00 3.28
C ILE A 149 2.05 12.45 4.49
N ALA A 150 0.96 13.19 4.28
CA ALA A 150 0.10 13.66 5.37
C ALA A 150 -0.47 12.49 6.18
N ILE A 151 -0.99 11.46 5.52
CA ILE A 151 -1.53 10.26 6.20
C ILE A 151 -0.42 9.49 6.93
N ALA A 152 0.78 9.36 6.32
CA ALA A 152 1.92 8.72 6.97
C ALA A 152 2.36 9.47 8.23
N VAL A 153 2.40 10.81 8.19
CA VAL A 153 2.72 11.66 9.35
C VAL A 153 1.63 11.54 10.42
N LEU A 154 0.35 11.56 10.02
CA LEU A 154 -0.77 11.38 10.94
C LEU A 154 -0.69 10.02 11.66
N LEU A 155 -0.41 8.94 10.93
CA LEU A 155 -0.19 7.63 11.52
C LEU A 155 0.99 7.63 12.49
N TYR A 156 2.10 8.28 12.11
CA TYR A 156 3.27 8.42 12.98
C TYR A 156 2.92 9.12 14.30
N LEU A 157 2.25 10.26 14.21
CA LEU A 157 1.84 11.01 15.39
C LEU A 157 0.87 10.21 16.25
N TRP A 158 -0.13 9.58 15.64
CA TRP A 158 -1.10 8.74 16.32
C TRP A 158 -0.43 7.57 17.05
N PHE A 159 0.46 6.86 16.38
CA PHE A 159 1.16 5.69 16.93
C PHE A 159 2.08 6.06 18.10
N ASN A 160 2.71 7.26 18.07
CA ASN A 160 3.65 7.69 19.11
C ASN A 160 3.00 8.52 20.24
N LYS A 161 1.87 9.19 19.98
CA LYS A 161 1.27 10.14 20.90
C LYS A 161 -0.02 9.65 21.58
N THR A 162 -0.60 8.51 21.16
CA THR A 162 -1.87 8.02 21.70
C THR A 162 -1.70 6.80 22.60
N ARG A 163 -2.64 6.62 23.54
CA ARG A 163 -2.71 5.42 24.41
C ARG A 163 -2.85 4.13 23.57
N ALA A 164 -3.63 4.17 22.49
CA ALA A 164 -3.81 3.04 21.60
C ALA A 164 -2.50 2.69 20.88
N GLY A 165 -1.74 3.67 20.39
CA GLY A 165 -0.42 3.45 19.83
C GLY A 165 0.57 2.86 20.84
N THR A 166 0.53 3.30 22.11
CA THR A 166 1.35 2.71 23.18
C THR A 166 0.96 1.26 23.44
N ALA A 167 -0.34 0.96 23.51
CA ALA A 167 -0.84 -0.41 23.65
C ALA A 167 -0.41 -1.32 22.48
N MET A 168 -0.41 -0.80 21.25
CA MET A 168 0.10 -1.56 20.10
C MET A 168 1.60 -1.88 20.23
N ARG A 169 2.41 -0.90 20.63
CA ARG A 169 3.86 -1.12 20.81
C ARG A 169 4.13 -2.15 21.91
N SER A 170 3.40 -2.10 23.05
CA SER A 170 3.58 -3.09 24.11
C SER A 170 3.20 -4.50 23.66
N VAL A 171 2.13 -4.65 22.86
CA VAL A 171 1.72 -5.96 22.29
C VAL A 171 2.74 -6.49 21.28
N VAL A 172 3.40 -5.60 20.51
CA VAL A 172 4.48 -5.97 19.58
C VAL A 172 5.70 -6.53 20.31
N GLU A 173 6.07 -5.92 21.45
CA GLU A 173 7.21 -6.34 22.27
C GLU A 173 6.91 -7.66 22.99
N ASP A 174 5.82 -7.69 23.76
CA ASP A 174 5.38 -8.89 24.48
C ASP A 174 3.85 -8.88 24.68
N SER A 175 3.17 -9.70 23.90
CA SER A 175 1.71 -9.80 23.94
C SER A 175 1.16 -10.42 25.23
N GLU A 176 1.93 -11.33 25.88
CA GLU A 176 1.52 -11.95 27.14
C GLU A 176 1.75 -10.98 28.31
N GLY A 177 2.91 -10.33 28.37
CA GLY A 177 3.20 -9.30 29.35
C GLY A 177 2.22 -8.13 29.26
N ALA A 178 1.88 -7.66 28.05
CA ALA A 178 0.87 -6.62 27.84
C ALA A 178 -0.51 -7.05 28.39
N ARG A 179 -0.90 -8.32 28.21
CA ARG A 179 -2.16 -8.86 28.74
C ARG A 179 -2.17 -8.89 30.27
N VAL A 180 -1.07 -9.28 30.91
CA VAL A 180 -0.94 -9.25 32.38
C VAL A 180 -1.05 -7.81 32.92
N CYS A 181 -0.55 -6.82 32.17
CA CYS A 181 -0.69 -5.39 32.46
C CYS A 181 -2.09 -4.83 32.13
N GLY A 182 -3.07 -5.67 31.77
CA GLY A 182 -4.46 -5.25 31.53
C GLY A 182 -4.74 -4.72 30.12
N VAL A 183 -3.82 -4.86 29.16
CA VAL A 183 -4.05 -4.48 27.77
C VAL A 183 -4.98 -5.50 27.10
N ASN A 184 -6.04 -5.02 26.46
CA ASN A 184 -6.91 -5.86 25.63
C ASN A 184 -6.22 -6.19 24.30
N VAL A 185 -5.44 -7.29 24.29
CA VAL A 185 -4.65 -7.74 23.13
C VAL A 185 -5.53 -8.02 21.90
N ASP A 186 -6.71 -8.63 22.10
CA ASP A 186 -7.66 -8.92 21.01
C ASP A 186 -8.17 -7.61 20.35
N GLY A 187 -8.48 -6.61 21.16
CA GLY A 187 -8.85 -5.28 20.67
C GLY A 187 -7.70 -4.55 19.96
N VAL A 188 -6.46 -4.72 20.42
CA VAL A 188 -5.27 -4.18 19.74
C VAL A 188 -5.08 -4.86 18.38
N TYR A 189 -5.24 -6.17 18.29
CA TYR A 189 -5.17 -6.89 17.02
C TYR A 189 -6.24 -6.41 16.04
N ALA A 190 -7.50 -6.31 16.51
CA ALA A 190 -8.60 -5.81 15.68
C ALA A 190 -8.33 -4.41 15.14
N LEU A 191 -7.87 -3.51 16.01
CA LEU A 191 -7.56 -2.12 15.63
C LEU A 191 -6.36 -2.04 14.66
N SER A 192 -5.35 -2.90 14.84
CA SER A 192 -4.18 -2.95 13.94
C SER A 192 -4.57 -3.39 12.53
N VAL A 193 -5.45 -4.39 12.42
CA VAL A 193 -5.98 -4.85 11.12
C VAL A 193 -6.86 -3.76 10.51
N ALA A 194 -7.74 -3.15 11.29
CA ALA A 194 -8.61 -2.09 10.81
C ALA A 194 -7.81 -0.89 10.27
N LEU A 195 -6.85 -0.39 11.02
CA LEU A 195 -5.98 0.71 10.59
C LEU A 195 -5.12 0.32 9.38
N GLY A 196 -4.53 -0.87 9.39
CA GLY A 196 -3.72 -1.35 8.29
C GLY A 196 -4.51 -1.43 6.98
N LEU A 197 -5.72 -2.02 7.01
CA LEU A 197 -6.59 -2.08 5.84
C LEU A 197 -7.22 -0.72 5.50
N GLY A 198 -7.50 0.13 6.48
CA GLY A 198 -7.90 1.51 6.26
C GLY A 198 -6.89 2.29 5.42
N LEU A 199 -5.61 2.23 5.80
CA LEU A 199 -4.50 2.84 5.05
C LEU A 199 -4.39 2.24 3.64
N THR A 200 -4.54 0.92 3.53
CA THR A 200 -4.46 0.21 2.24
C THR A 200 -5.57 0.65 1.29
N VAL A 201 -6.81 0.72 1.75
CA VAL A 201 -7.94 1.20 0.91
C VAL A 201 -7.77 2.67 0.55
N ALA A 202 -7.34 3.52 1.50
CA ALA A 202 -7.06 4.93 1.22
C ALA A 202 -5.92 5.11 0.20
N SER A 203 -4.89 4.24 0.21
CA SER A 203 -3.83 4.28 -0.81
C SER A 203 -4.32 3.96 -2.21
N GLY A 204 -5.38 3.16 -2.34
CA GLY A 204 -6.05 2.90 -3.62
C GLY A 204 -6.63 4.18 -4.24
N VAL A 205 -7.19 5.08 -3.44
CA VAL A 205 -7.64 6.41 -3.89
C VAL A 205 -6.47 7.21 -4.44
N LEU A 206 -5.39 7.32 -3.66
CA LEU A 206 -4.20 8.09 -4.04
C LEU A 206 -3.52 7.52 -5.29
N LEU A 207 -3.54 6.19 -5.43
CA LEU A 207 -3.03 5.51 -6.61
C LEU A 207 -3.81 5.90 -7.87
N THR A 208 -5.13 5.98 -7.81
CA THR A 208 -5.96 6.40 -8.94
C THR A 208 -5.81 7.88 -9.27
N MET A 209 -5.46 8.74 -8.31
CA MET A 209 -5.11 10.14 -8.58
C MET A 209 -3.77 10.25 -9.36
N PHE A 210 -2.88 9.26 -9.19
CA PHE A 210 -1.63 9.17 -9.94
C PHE A 210 -1.83 8.51 -11.31
N ILE A 211 -2.61 7.40 -11.38
CA ILE A 211 -2.96 6.64 -12.60
C ILE A 211 -4.48 6.51 -12.66
N PRO A 212 -5.20 7.48 -13.27
CA PRO A 212 -6.67 7.49 -13.28
C PRO A 212 -7.30 6.53 -14.30
N VAL A 213 -6.47 5.77 -15.02
CA VAL A 213 -6.89 4.82 -16.07
C VAL A 213 -6.42 3.40 -15.73
N GLY A 214 -7.07 2.41 -16.33
CA GLY A 214 -6.67 1.01 -16.13
C GLY A 214 -7.14 0.40 -14.80
N ILE A 215 -8.14 1.03 -14.14
CA ILE A 215 -8.77 0.47 -12.95
C ILE A 215 -9.57 -0.77 -13.35
N ASN A 216 -9.22 -1.91 -12.80
CA ASN A 216 -9.85 -3.19 -13.09
C ASN A 216 -9.79 -4.11 -11.86
N PRO A 217 -10.66 -5.13 -11.76
CA PRO A 217 -10.68 -6.01 -10.58
C PRO A 217 -9.38 -6.81 -10.36
N TYR A 218 -8.60 -7.05 -11.41
CA TYR A 218 -7.36 -7.84 -11.33
C TYR A 218 -6.13 -7.03 -10.92
N MET A 219 -6.27 -5.71 -10.72
CA MET A 219 -5.14 -4.84 -10.36
C MET A 219 -4.52 -5.18 -8.99
N GLY A 220 -5.24 -5.87 -8.11
CA GLY A 220 -4.78 -6.19 -6.76
C GLY A 220 -3.50 -7.02 -6.72
N GLY A 221 -3.39 -8.07 -7.53
CA GLY A 221 -2.25 -9.00 -7.52
C GLY A 221 -0.88 -8.32 -7.69
N PRO A 222 -0.64 -7.55 -8.76
CA PRO A 222 0.60 -6.81 -8.97
C PRO A 222 0.97 -5.87 -7.82
N TYR A 223 -0.01 -5.20 -7.20
CA TYR A 223 0.25 -4.30 -6.07
C TYR A 223 0.54 -5.05 -4.77
N THR A 224 -0.03 -6.23 -4.55
CA THR A 224 0.36 -7.11 -3.44
C THR A 224 1.84 -7.45 -3.52
N LEU A 225 2.32 -7.88 -4.68
CA LEU A 225 3.73 -8.24 -4.88
C LEU A 225 4.66 -7.05 -4.63
N LYS A 226 4.33 -5.86 -5.16
CA LYS A 226 5.10 -4.64 -4.89
C LYS A 226 5.13 -4.30 -3.40
N ALA A 227 3.98 -4.39 -2.72
CA ALA A 227 3.92 -4.14 -1.28
C ALA A 227 4.81 -5.10 -0.48
N PHE A 228 4.90 -6.37 -0.86
CA PHE A 228 5.84 -7.31 -0.23
C PHE A 228 7.30 -6.93 -0.47
N VAL A 229 7.67 -6.58 -1.70
CA VAL A 229 9.04 -6.12 -2.01
C VAL A 229 9.41 -4.92 -1.14
N ILE A 230 8.51 -3.94 -1.06
CA ILE A 230 8.71 -2.71 -0.30
C ILE A 230 8.76 -2.98 1.21
N ALA A 231 7.88 -3.86 1.71
CA ALA A 231 7.86 -4.23 3.12
C ALA A 231 9.16 -4.94 3.53
N VAL A 232 9.68 -5.83 2.70
CA VAL A 232 10.96 -6.51 2.94
C VAL A 232 12.11 -5.49 2.86
N LEU A 233 12.09 -4.61 1.88
CA LEU A 233 13.11 -3.55 1.71
C LEU A 233 13.15 -2.60 2.92
N GLY A 234 11.98 -2.18 3.40
CA GLY A 234 11.84 -1.28 4.54
C GLY A 234 11.94 -1.94 5.92
N GLY A 235 11.79 -3.27 5.96
CA GLY A 235 11.64 -4.08 7.18
C GLY A 235 10.18 -4.41 7.47
N LEU A 236 9.85 -5.71 7.38
CA LEU A 236 8.46 -6.24 7.40
C LEU A 236 7.59 -5.74 8.56
N ALA A 237 8.18 -5.57 9.74
CA ALA A 237 7.46 -5.18 10.96
C ALA A 237 7.54 -3.66 11.25
N SER A 238 8.15 -2.87 10.37
CA SER A 238 8.33 -1.43 10.55
C SER A 238 7.47 -0.62 9.58
N PRO A 239 6.33 -0.04 10.00
CA PRO A 239 5.51 0.80 9.12
C PRO A 239 6.29 1.99 8.57
N TYR A 240 7.16 2.60 9.36
CA TYR A 240 7.99 3.73 8.91
C TYR A 240 9.05 3.29 7.90
N GLY A 241 9.70 2.15 8.19
CA GLY A 241 10.63 1.53 7.24
C GLY A 241 9.94 1.22 5.91
N ALA A 242 8.71 0.72 5.93
CA ALA A 242 7.92 0.47 4.73
C ALA A 242 7.65 1.75 3.92
N PHE A 243 7.39 2.90 4.59
CA PHE A 243 7.21 4.16 3.89
C PHE A 243 8.49 4.59 3.14
N PHE A 244 9.63 4.58 3.82
CA PHE A 244 10.91 4.90 3.19
C PHE A 244 11.31 3.85 2.14
N GLY A 245 11.02 2.57 2.38
CA GLY A 245 11.18 1.50 1.41
C GLY A 245 10.40 1.76 0.13
N GLY A 246 9.18 2.30 0.25
CA GLY A 246 8.36 2.73 -0.87
C GLY A 246 9.01 3.84 -1.69
N LEU A 247 9.58 4.85 -1.05
CA LEU A 247 10.31 5.93 -1.74
C LEU A 247 11.49 5.38 -2.55
N VAL A 248 12.29 4.52 -1.93
CA VAL A 248 13.44 3.87 -2.59
C VAL A 248 12.97 2.99 -3.75
N PHE A 249 11.92 2.18 -3.53
CA PHE A 249 11.37 1.32 -4.57
C PHE A 249 10.83 2.13 -5.76
N GLY A 250 10.10 3.22 -5.51
CA GLY A 250 9.59 4.09 -6.57
C GLY A 250 10.70 4.73 -7.40
N LEU A 251 11.79 5.16 -6.76
CA LEU A 251 12.98 5.66 -7.47
C LEU A 251 13.59 4.59 -8.38
N ILE A 252 13.76 3.38 -7.87
CA ILE A 252 14.36 2.28 -8.63
C ILE A 252 13.43 1.86 -9.77
N GLU A 253 12.12 1.74 -9.53
CA GLU A 253 11.15 1.37 -10.55
C GLU A 253 11.14 2.38 -11.71
N ASN A 254 11.02 3.67 -11.43
CA ASN A 254 10.96 4.68 -12.48
C ASN A 254 12.33 4.98 -13.11
N GLY A 255 13.41 4.90 -12.33
CA GLY A 255 14.77 5.03 -12.84
C GLY A 255 15.15 3.89 -13.78
N SER A 256 14.87 2.65 -13.40
CA SER A 256 15.12 1.47 -14.24
C SER A 256 14.27 1.46 -15.49
N TYR A 257 13.00 1.86 -15.41
CA TYR A 257 12.15 2.00 -16.59
C TYR A 257 12.78 2.93 -17.63
N THR A 258 13.32 4.07 -17.19
CA THR A 258 13.99 5.03 -18.09
C THR A 258 15.22 4.42 -18.74
N LEU A 259 16.04 3.69 -17.97
CA LEU A 259 17.25 3.05 -18.50
C LEU A 259 16.90 1.93 -19.49
N PHE A 260 15.90 1.11 -19.18
CA PHE A 260 15.46 0.03 -20.08
C PHE A 260 14.78 0.55 -21.35
N ALA A 261 14.11 1.70 -21.29
CA ALA A 261 13.51 2.35 -22.46
C ALA A 261 14.57 2.82 -23.50
N LEU A 262 15.84 2.87 -23.13
CA LEU A 262 16.95 3.17 -24.06
C LEU A 262 17.42 1.93 -24.82
N LEU A 263 17.05 0.72 -24.39
CA LEU A 263 17.47 -0.53 -25.03
C LEU A 263 16.56 -0.83 -26.22
N PRO A 264 17.13 -1.06 -27.44
CA PRO A 264 16.32 -1.44 -28.60
C PRO A 264 15.74 -2.86 -28.41
N ASN A 265 14.54 -3.08 -28.92
CA ASN A 265 13.85 -4.37 -28.95
C ASN A 265 13.56 -4.99 -27.57
N VAL A 266 13.46 -4.19 -26.52
CA VAL A 266 13.16 -4.64 -25.17
C VAL A 266 11.89 -3.95 -24.68
N GLU A 267 11.03 -4.68 -23.99
CA GLU A 267 9.83 -4.14 -23.38
C GLU A 267 10.18 -3.61 -21.95
N PRO A 268 10.23 -2.28 -21.73
CA PRO A 268 10.75 -1.71 -20.49
C PRO A 268 9.95 -2.11 -19.24
N PHE A 269 8.62 -2.26 -19.37
CA PHE A 269 7.77 -2.66 -18.24
C PHE A 269 8.07 -4.07 -17.76
N ALA A 270 8.31 -5.02 -18.67
CA ALA A 270 8.64 -6.39 -18.32
C ALA A 270 9.96 -6.47 -17.56
N LEU A 271 10.99 -5.77 -18.05
CA LEU A 271 12.30 -5.72 -17.37
C LEU A 271 12.22 -5.01 -16.01
N THR A 272 11.46 -3.94 -15.89
CA THR A 272 11.29 -3.24 -14.60
C THR A 272 10.61 -4.15 -13.57
N ARG A 273 9.60 -4.92 -13.98
CA ARG A 273 8.97 -5.94 -13.11
C ARG A 273 9.97 -7.03 -12.72
N PHE A 274 10.70 -7.56 -13.68
CA PHE A 274 11.75 -8.56 -13.42
C PHE A 274 12.78 -8.04 -12.42
N LEU A 275 13.27 -6.81 -12.60
CA LEU A 275 14.20 -6.17 -11.66
C LEU A 275 13.62 -6.08 -10.25
N SER A 276 12.32 -5.76 -10.11
CA SER A 276 11.65 -5.72 -8.81
C SER A 276 11.71 -7.05 -8.08
N PHE A 277 11.53 -8.18 -8.81
CA PHE A 277 11.66 -9.52 -8.23
C PHE A 277 13.12 -9.89 -7.92
N VAL A 278 14.04 -9.54 -8.80
CA VAL A 278 15.48 -9.74 -8.54
C VAL A 278 15.91 -8.97 -7.29
N MET A 279 15.43 -7.74 -7.13
CA MET A 279 15.68 -6.95 -5.92
C MET A 279 15.14 -7.63 -4.66
N LEU A 280 13.90 -8.13 -4.70
CA LEU A 280 13.32 -8.88 -3.58
C LEU A 280 14.23 -10.05 -3.19
N LEU A 281 14.62 -10.86 -4.16
CA LEU A 281 15.47 -12.02 -3.97
C LEU A 281 16.84 -11.64 -3.39
N LEU A 282 17.47 -10.60 -3.92
CA LEU A 282 18.75 -10.09 -3.44
C LEU A 282 18.66 -9.57 -1.99
N ILE A 283 17.59 -8.81 -1.66
CA ILE A 283 17.40 -8.29 -0.31
C ILE A 283 17.20 -9.45 0.69
N LEU A 284 16.38 -10.44 0.35
CA LEU A 284 16.15 -11.61 1.19
C LEU A 284 17.44 -12.44 1.40
N LEU A 285 18.30 -12.53 0.38
CA LEU A 285 19.57 -13.25 0.44
C LEU A 285 20.62 -12.50 1.27
N LEU A 286 20.73 -11.17 1.09
CA LEU A 286 21.81 -10.36 1.67
C LEU A 286 21.42 -9.77 3.04
N ARG A 287 20.15 -9.38 3.22
CA ARG A 287 19.63 -8.76 4.45
C ARG A 287 18.15 -9.13 4.70
N PRO A 288 17.85 -10.34 5.18
CA PRO A 288 16.46 -10.79 5.39
C PRO A 288 15.68 -9.92 6.41
N THR A 289 16.38 -9.12 7.22
CA THR A 289 15.77 -8.19 8.19
C THR A 289 15.40 -6.83 7.59
N GLY A 290 15.64 -6.60 6.29
CA GLY A 290 15.44 -5.32 5.61
C GLY A 290 16.62 -4.35 5.74
N LEU A 291 16.55 -3.24 4.96
CA LEU A 291 17.62 -2.23 4.94
C LEU A 291 17.55 -1.27 6.14
N LEU A 292 16.34 -1.00 6.64
CA LEU A 292 16.06 -0.06 7.73
C LEU A 292 15.70 -0.82 9.01
N ARG A 293 16.69 -1.47 9.60
CA ARG A 293 16.51 -2.17 10.88
C ARG A 293 16.25 -1.15 11.98
N THR A 294 15.04 -1.11 12.52
CA THR A 294 14.80 -0.59 13.88
C THR A 294 15.21 -1.70 14.86
N LYS A 295 16.17 -1.37 15.75
CA LYS A 295 16.54 -2.24 16.89
C LYS A 295 15.35 -2.42 17.79
#